data_b4eeaf867f19c72176841ed2a0b8e623
#
_entry.id   b4eeaf867f19c72176841ed2a0b8e623
#
_cell.length_a   1.000
_cell.length_b   1.000
_cell.length_c   1.000
_cell.angle_alpha   90.00
_cell.angle_beta   90.00
_cell.angle_gamma   90.00
#
_symmetry.space_group_name_H-M   'P 1'
#
loop_
_entity.id
_entity.type
_entity.pdbx_description
1 polymer ?
#
loop_
_entity_poly.entity_id
_entity_poly.type
_entity_poly.pdbx_seq_one_letter_code
_entity_poly.pdbx_strand_id
1 'polypeptide(L)'
;IAAAKTGSSIWLAYLLAAVCILPAALSKSELATAMPSSGGTYVYIERTFGPIFGTVAGIGLWLSLLLKSSFALVGFGAYLTVLVSINEGFTKYVALFFLLIILFLNIFGIKKVGKVQIIVVTISLIGLAIILIFGIPNVNPDFLKPVFINGNLGLMSTVAFVYISYAGVTKIAAIAGEIKNPSRNLPRAMMLSLCIMAAIYVSIAFVLAGNIPMDILKTDIKPIYTIANRLGGTYIGYVAAGVGVITLVSMANSGVLAASRFPFAMAIDKLLPAFMSKIHSKYLTPVATIIMTCIVMALVILFLDVEKIAKLASAFMVMMFISVNASVIVLRETATQWYNPPYRSPLYPFIQLFGIVSGVVLLILLGLLPLVAILIITVLGFLIYLQFGKKTARTGVLRKYGHRPALYLLYKKKNREKDLSPNTIKINDSFLDGELIEEAGVVVPLLGNETSPEMLVEIGAALN
;
A
#
# COMPACT_ATOMS: atom_id res chain seq x y z
N ILE A 1 -9.36 -1.37 -20.88
CA ILE A 1 -7.94 -1.80 -20.80
C ILE A 1 -7.84 -3.23 -20.24
N ALA A 2 -8.34 -3.53 -19.02
CA ALA A 2 -8.27 -4.86 -18.45
C ALA A 2 -9.03 -5.90 -19.32
N ALA A 3 -10.22 -5.56 -19.79
CA ALA A 3 -11.00 -6.38 -20.70
C ALA A 3 -10.29 -6.63 -22.05
N ALA A 4 -9.50 -5.67 -22.54
CA ALA A 4 -8.71 -5.85 -23.75
C ALA A 4 -7.62 -6.93 -23.63
N LYS A 5 -7.14 -7.19 -22.39
CA LYS A 5 -6.07 -8.17 -22.12
C LYS A 5 -6.61 -9.59 -21.91
N THR A 6 -7.71 -9.74 -21.21
CA THR A 6 -8.20 -11.06 -20.80
C THR A 6 -9.56 -11.46 -21.41
N GLY A 7 -10.33 -10.49 -21.91
CA GLY A 7 -11.69 -10.74 -22.38
C GLY A 7 -12.70 -10.76 -21.25
N SER A 8 -13.73 -11.62 -21.37
CA SER A 8 -14.82 -11.73 -20.41
C SER A 8 -14.38 -12.29 -19.05
N SER A 9 -13.21 -12.94 -18.95
CA SER A 9 -12.64 -13.43 -17.69
C SER A 9 -12.08 -12.34 -16.76
N ILE A 10 -12.35 -11.07 -17.01
CA ILE A 10 -11.92 -9.94 -16.18
C ILE A 10 -12.37 -10.10 -14.71
N TRP A 11 -13.56 -10.65 -14.45
CA TRP A 11 -14.03 -10.93 -13.10
C TRP A 11 -13.13 -11.92 -12.34
N LEU A 12 -12.62 -12.94 -13.05
CA LEU A 12 -11.68 -13.90 -12.49
C LEU A 12 -10.32 -13.24 -12.18
N ALA A 13 -9.88 -12.28 -13.01
CA ALA A 13 -8.67 -11.53 -12.75
C ALA A 13 -8.79 -10.71 -11.45
N TYR A 14 -9.94 -10.10 -11.16
CA TYR A 14 -10.18 -9.42 -9.89
C TYR A 14 -10.19 -10.38 -8.70
N LEU A 15 -10.80 -11.57 -8.85
CA LEU A 15 -10.79 -12.59 -7.79
C LEU A 15 -9.36 -13.07 -7.48
N LEU A 16 -8.58 -13.40 -8.50
CA LEU A 16 -7.20 -13.83 -8.34
C LEU A 16 -6.31 -12.71 -7.74
N ALA A 17 -6.54 -11.46 -8.14
CA ALA A 17 -5.84 -10.32 -7.54
C ALA A 17 -6.15 -10.18 -6.04
N ALA A 18 -7.41 -10.40 -5.61
CA ALA A 18 -7.77 -10.42 -4.19
C ALA A 18 -7.04 -11.53 -3.42
N VAL A 19 -6.92 -12.72 -4.01
CA VAL A 19 -6.14 -13.83 -3.42
C VAL A 19 -4.67 -13.47 -3.31
N CYS A 20 -4.07 -12.87 -4.34
CA CYS A 20 -2.67 -12.45 -4.32
C CYS A 20 -2.37 -11.32 -3.32
N ILE A 21 -3.36 -10.48 -2.98
CA ILE A 21 -3.17 -9.38 -2.02
C ILE A 21 -3.39 -9.80 -0.57
N LEU A 22 -4.11 -10.92 -0.34
CA LEU A 22 -4.44 -11.43 0.99
C LEU A 22 -3.19 -11.59 1.89
N PRO A 23 -2.07 -12.20 1.43
CA PRO A 23 -0.86 -12.29 2.24
C PRO A 23 -0.35 -10.95 2.75
N ALA A 24 -0.33 -9.95 1.86
CA ALA A 24 0.14 -8.61 2.21
C ALA A 24 -0.80 -7.91 3.21
N ALA A 25 -2.11 -8.13 3.11
CA ALA A 25 -3.08 -7.59 4.05
C ALA A 25 -2.94 -8.23 5.44
N LEU A 26 -2.73 -9.54 5.52
CA LEU A 26 -2.47 -10.27 6.77
C LEU A 26 -1.14 -9.84 7.40
N SER A 27 -0.06 -9.82 6.63
CA SER A 27 1.27 -9.42 7.09
C SER A 27 1.28 -7.96 7.57
N LYS A 28 0.59 -7.07 6.84
CA LYS A 28 0.48 -5.66 7.22
C LYS A 28 -0.37 -5.45 8.46
N SER A 29 -1.41 -6.27 8.66
CA SER A 29 -2.20 -6.29 9.90
C SER A 29 -1.33 -6.65 11.10
N GLU A 30 -0.47 -7.63 10.96
CA GLU A 30 0.47 -8.04 12.01
C GLU A 30 1.49 -6.94 12.33
N LEU A 31 2.15 -6.39 11.30
CA LEU A 31 3.12 -5.32 11.49
C LEU A 31 2.50 -4.06 12.10
N ALA A 32 1.29 -3.71 11.69
CA ALA A 32 0.60 -2.53 12.19
C ALA A 32 0.10 -2.68 13.63
N THR A 33 -0.20 -3.90 14.08
CA THR A 33 -0.54 -4.17 15.48
C THR A 33 0.69 -4.23 16.39
N ALA A 34 1.85 -4.65 15.85
CA ALA A 34 3.13 -4.64 16.57
C ALA A 34 3.73 -3.22 16.67
N MET A 35 3.53 -2.42 15.63
CA MET A 35 4.13 -1.09 15.50
C MET A 35 3.05 -0.07 15.10
N PRO A 36 2.15 0.34 16.01
CA PRO A 36 1.06 1.28 15.71
C PRO A 36 1.62 2.70 15.56
N SER A 37 2.34 2.96 14.46
CA SER A 37 2.94 4.26 14.14
C SER A 37 2.23 4.94 12.97
N SER A 38 2.22 6.26 12.96
CA SER A 38 1.64 7.07 11.87
C SER A 38 2.43 7.04 10.56
N GLY A 39 3.60 6.42 10.52
CA GLY A 39 4.46 6.29 9.33
C GLY A 39 4.05 5.13 8.40
N GLY A 40 3.27 4.18 8.89
CA GLY A 40 2.77 3.06 8.10
C GLY A 40 3.87 2.15 7.53
N THR A 41 3.66 1.69 6.30
CA THR A 41 4.43 0.59 5.68
C THR A 41 5.93 0.88 5.55
N TYR A 42 6.35 2.13 5.28
CA TYR A 42 7.77 2.41 5.11
C TYR A 42 8.55 2.23 6.42
N VAL A 43 7.94 2.59 7.55
CA VAL A 43 8.54 2.41 8.89
C VAL A 43 8.77 0.94 9.21
N TYR A 44 7.84 0.06 8.81
CA TYR A 44 8.00 -1.38 9.01
C TYR A 44 9.21 -1.92 8.23
N ILE A 45 9.35 -1.49 6.98
CA ILE A 45 10.47 -1.88 6.11
C ILE A 45 11.79 -1.29 6.63
N GLU A 46 11.80 -0.01 7.03
CA GLU A 46 12.97 0.65 7.60
C GLU A 46 13.46 -0.05 8.86
N ARG A 47 12.56 -0.32 9.81
CA ARG A 47 12.92 -1.01 11.07
C ARG A 47 13.42 -2.43 10.85
N THR A 48 12.94 -3.10 9.79
CA THR A 48 13.37 -4.45 9.46
C THR A 48 14.70 -4.48 8.72
N PHE A 49 14.79 -3.75 7.59
CA PHE A 49 15.93 -3.83 6.67
C PHE A 49 16.91 -2.67 6.75
N GLY A 50 16.54 -1.61 7.47
CA GLY A 50 17.35 -0.40 7.64
C GLY A 50 16.97 0.75 6.70
N PRO A 51 17.65 1.92 6.86
CA PRO A 51 17.23 3.17 6.24
C PRO A 51 17.37 3.20 4.71
N ILE A 52 18.26 2.41 4.11
CA ILE A 52 18.34 2.27 2.63
C ILE A 52 17.01 1.75 2.09
N PHE A 53 16.58 0.60 2.59
CA PHE A 53 15.31 -0.01 2.18
C PHE A 53 14.12 0.83 2.57
N GLY A 54 14.17 1.52 3.72
CA GLY A 54 13.18 2.49 4.15
C GLY A 54 13.03 3.64 3.17
N THR A 55 14.14 4.19 2.66
CA THR A 55 14.12 5.28 1.67
C THR A 55 13.49 4.83 0.35
N VAL A 56 13.92 3.69 -0.19
CA VAL A 56 13.36 3.11 -1.42
C VAL A 56 11.85 2.83 -1.25
N ALA A 57 11.47 2.23 -0.11
CA ALA A 57 10.08 1.92 0.21
C ALA A 57 9.21 3.18 0.36
N GLY A 58 9.71 4.20 1.02
CA GLY A 58 9.01 5.47 1.19
C GLY A 58 8.73 6.16 -0.15
N ILE A 59 9.73 6.21 -1.04
CA ILE A 59 9.58 6.75 -2.39
C ILE A 59 8.61 5.89 -3.20
N GLY A 60 8.72 4.56 -3.14
CA GLY A 60 7.83 3.65 -3.86
C GLY A 60 6.36 3.79 -3.42
N LEU A 61 6.09 3.93 -2.11
CA LEU A 61 4.76 4.18 -1.57
C LEU A 61 4.20 5.54 -1.99
N TRP A 62 5.03 6.58 -1.92
CA TRP A 62 4.66 7.90 -2.39
C TRP A 62 4.25 7.88 -3.86
N LEU A 63 5.09 7.29 -4.71
CA LEU A 63 4.80 7.18 -6.15
C LEU A 63 3.58 6.30 -6.43
N SER A 64 3.40 5.19 -5.74
CA SER A 64 2.23 4.32 -5.91
C SER A 64 0.91 5.08 -5.66
N LEU A 65 0.84 5.87 -4.57
CA LEU A 65 -0.35 6.64 -4.23
C LEU A 65 -0.57 7.84 -5.17
N LEU A 66 0.50 8.54 -5.52
CA LEU A 66 0.51 9.63 -6.48
C LEU A 66 0.01 9.17 -7.86
N LEU A 67 0.54 8.06 -8.38
CA LEU A 67 0.13 7.47 -9.64
C LEU A 67 -1.34 7.03 -9.62
N LYS A 68 -1.79 6.42 -8.51
CA LYS A 68 -3.20 6.08 -8.33
C LYS A 68 -4.10 7.32 -8.36
N SER A 69 -3.67 8.43 -7.77
CA SER A 69 -4.42 9.69 -7.78
C SER A 69 -4.42 10.34 -9.16
N SER A 70 -3.31 10.25 -9.89
CA SER A 70 -3.22 10.69 -11.29
C SER A 70 -4.16 9.88 -12.19
N PHE A 71 -4.20 8.56 -12.00
CA PHE A 71 -5.15 7.67 -12.69
C PHE A 71 -6.60 8.09 -12.43
N ALA A 72 -6.94 8.43 -11.18
CA ALA A 72 -8.28 8.89 -10.81
C ALA A 72 -8.64 10.21 -11.49
N LEU A 73 -7.70 11.18 -11.58
CA LEU A 73 -7.96 12.47 -12.23
C LEU A 73 -8.12 12.33 -13.75
N VAL A 74 -7.38 11.45 -14.40
CA VAL A 74 -7.59 11.18 -15.83
C VAL A 74 -8.95 10.50 -16.04
N GLY A 75 -9.31 9.53 -15.21
CA GLY A 75 -10.64 8.93 -15.22
C GLY A 75 -11.76 9.94 -14.98
N PHE A 76 -11.57 10.86 -14.01
CA PHE A 76 -12.48 11.98 -13.77
C PHE A 76 -12.71 12.81 -15.04
N GLY A 77 -11.63 13.19 -15.74
CA GLY A 77 -11.75 13.91 -17.01
C GLY A 77 -12.62 13.17 -18.03
N ALA A 78 -12.45 11.86 -18.16
CA ALA A 78 -13.24 11.03 -19.06
C ALA A 78 -14.74 10.98 -18.68
N TYR A 79 -15.09 10.93 -17.40
CA TYR A 79 -16.49 10.99 -16.97
C TYR A 79 -17.09 12.39 -17.10
N LEU A 80 -16.27 13.44 -16.91
CA LEU A 80 -16.73 14.81 -17.06
C LEU A 80 -17.08 15.15 -18.52
N THR A 81 -16.37 14.59 -19.51
CA THR A 81 -16.71 14.79 -20.93
C THR A 81 -18.11 14.30 -21.29
N VAL A 82 -18.69 13.37 -20.51
CA VAL A 82 -20.07 12.92 -20.70
C VAL A 82 -21.08 13.99 -20.24
N LEU A 83 -20.75 14.69 -19.14
CA LEU A 83 -21.67 15.67 -18.53
C LEU A 83 -21.61 17.05 -19.22
N VAL A 84 -20.46 17.44 -19.76
CA VAL A 84 -20.17 18.80 -20.27
C VAL A 84 -19.64 18.71 -21.68
N SER A 85 -20.05 17.90 -22.56
CA SER A 85 -19.75 17.86 -24.01
C SER A 85 -18.37 18.44 -24.41
N ILE A 86 -17.32 18.15 -23.63
CA ILE A 86 -15.96 18.60 -23.88
C ILE A 86 -15.28 17.62 -24.82
N ASN A 87 -14.49 18.11 -25.77
CA ASN A 87 -13.70 17.26 -26.68
C ASN A 87 -12.71 16.40 -25.85
N GLU A 88 -12.62 15.12 -26.17
CA GLU A 88 -11.75 14.15 -25.45
C GLU A 88 -10.28 14.58 -25.42
N GLY A 89 -9.80 15.35 -26.40
CA GLY A 89 -8.45 15.91 -26.41
C GLY A 89 -8.13 16.83 -25.23
N PHE A 90 -9.15 17.44 -24.61
CA PHE A 90 -8.98 18.31 -23.45
C PHE A 90 -9.00 17.59 -22.10
N THR A 91 -9.22 16.29 -22.05
CA THR A 91 -9.33 15.50 -20.81
C THR A 91 -8.12 15.70 -19.88
N LYS A 92 -6.90 15.72 -20.42
CA LYS A 92 -5.67 15.94 -19.63
C LYS A 92 -5.62 17.35 -19.04
N TYR A 93 -6.03 18.37 -19.76
CA TYR A 93 -6.04 19.77 -19.28
C TYR A 93 -7.10 19.99 -18.20
N VAL A 94 -8.26 19.35 -18.35
CA VAL A 94 -9.31 19.33 -17.30
C VAL A 94 -8.77 18.66 -16.02
N ALA A 95 -8.09 17.52 -16.15
CA ALA A 95 -7.46 16.83 -15.01
C ALA A 95 -6.42 17.73 -14.32
N LEU A 96 -5.61 18.49 -15.08
CA LEU A 96 -4.63 19.43 -14.52
C LEU A 96 -5.29 20.61 -13.81
N PHE A 97 -6.37 21.16 -14.38
CA PHE A 97 -7.12 22.23 -13.73
C PHE A 97 -7.70 21.80 -12.38
N PHE A 98 -8.29 20.59 -12.31
CA PHE A 98 -8.77 20.05 -11.05
C PHE A 98 -7.64 19.67 -10.10
N LEU A 99 -6.48 19.24 -10.59
CA LEU A 99 -5.30 19.03 -9.76
C LEU A 99 -4.87 20.34 -9.08
N LEU A 100 -4.95 21.47 -9.77
CA LEU A 100 -4.66 22.78 -9.19
C LEU A 100 -5.67 23.13 -8.09
N ILE A 101 -6.96 22.86 -8.27
CA ILE A 101 -7.96 23.03 -7.23
C ILE A 101 -7.65 22.14 -6.01
N ILE A 102 -7.32 20.87 -6.24
CA ILE A 102 -6.95 19.92 -5.18
C ILE A 102 -5.68 20.38 -4.45
N LEU A 103 -4.70 20.93 -5.15
CA LEU A 103 -3.50 21.53 -4.55
C LEU A 103 -3.89 22.60 -3.52
N PHE A 104 -4.71 23.59 -3.90
CA PHE A 104 -5.13 24.64 -3.00
C PHE A 104 -5.96 24.10 -1.82
N LEU A 105 -6.88 23.16 -2.07
CA LEU A 105 -7.69 22.54 -1.01
C LEU A 105 -6.81 21.83 0.04
N ASN A 106 -5.74 21.17 -0.39
CA ASN A 106 -4.81 20.48 0.53
C ASN A 106 -3.88 21.46 1.25
N ILE A 107 -3.44 22.56 0.61
CA ILE A 107 -2.65 23.60 1.27
C ILE A 107 -3.46 24.28 2.39
N PHE A 108 -4.71 24.66 2.11
CA PHE A 108 -5.57 25.35 3.09
C PHE A 108 -6.10 24.44 4.21
N GLY A 109 -5.90 23.13 4.10
CA GLY A 109 -6.17 22.19 5.19
C GLY A 109 -7.65 22.07 5.58
N ILE A 110 -8.51 21.59 4.68
CA ILE A 110 -9.94 21.45 4.97
C ILE A 110 -10.18 20.33 5.98
N LYS A 111 -10.55 20.68 7.21
CA LYS A 111 -10.76 19.75 8.34
C LYS A 111 -11.91 18.73 8.15
N LYS A 112 -12.82 18.92 7.15
CA LYS A 112 -14.03 18.10 6.97
C LYS A 112 -13.92 17.02 5.87
N VAL A 113 -12.73 16.80 5.27
CA VAL A 113 -12.53 15.86 4.14
C VAL A 113 -13.05 14.46 4.47
N GLY A 114 -12.81 13.96 5.67
CA GLY A 114 -13.22 12.60 6.06
C GLY A 114 -14.75 12.40 6.06
N LYS A 115 -15.54 13.38 6.54
CA LYS A 115 -17.02 13.28 6.54
C LYS A 115 -17.60 13.29 5.12
N VAL A 116 -17.07 14.17 4.26
CA VAL A 116 -17.47 14.24 2.84
C VAL A 116 -17.12 12.92 2.13
N GLN A 117 -15.96 12.34 2.42
CA GLN A 117 -15.55 11.08 1.82
C GLN A 117 -16.49 9.91 2.20
N ILE A 118 -16.98 9.85 3.44
CA ILE A 118 -17.94 8.81 3.85
C ILE A 118 -19.22 8.93 3.02
N ILE A 119 -19.77 10.13 2.85
CA ILE A 119 -20.98 10.36 2.06
C ILE A 119 -20.76 9.94 0.60
N VAL A 120 -19.65 10.38 -0.01
CA VAL A 120 -19.31 10.04 -1.40
C VAL A 120 -19.17 8.53 -1.59
N VAL A 121 -18.46 7.84 -0.69
CA VAL A 121 -18.31 6.39 -0.75
C VAL A 121 -19.65 5.67 -0.59
N THR A 122 -20.51 6.13 0.33
CA THR A 122 -21.83 5.53 0.53
C THR A 122 -22.70 5.66 -0.72
N ILE A 123 -22.74 6.85 -1.33
CA ILE A 123 -23.48 7.07 -2.58
C ILE A 123 -22.93 6.19 -3.70
N SER A 124 -21.60 6.07 -3.81
CA SER A 124 -20.96 5.22 -4.81
C SER A 124 -21.31 3.74 -4.64
N LEU A 125 -21.29 3.24 -3.39
CA LEU A 125 -21.65 1.85 -3.08
C LEU A 125 -23.13 1.57 -3.39
N ILE A 126 -24.03 2.51 -3.09
CA ILE A 126 -25.45 2.41 -3.45
C ILE A 126 -25.60 2.36 -4.98
N GLY A 127 -24.92 3.24 -5.71
CA GLY A 127 -24.93 3.23 -7.17
C GLY A 127 -24.44 1.91 -7.78
N LEU A 128 -23.35 1.36 -7.24
CA LEU A 128 -22.85 0.05 -7.67
C LEU A 128 -23.83 -1.08 -7.31
N ALA A 129 -24.47 -1.04 -6.15
CA ALA A 129 -25.47 -2.03 -5.76
C ALA A 129 -26.68 -2.01 -6.71
N ILE A 130 -27.15 -0.82 -7.11
CA ILE A 130 -28.22 -0.65 -8.10
C ILE A 130 -27.81 -1.30 -9.44
N ILE A 131 -26.59 -1.02 -9.92
CA ILE A 131 -26.07 -1.63 -11.16
C ILE A 131 -26.03 -3.17 -11.04
N LEU A 132 -25.68 -3.74 -9.89
CA LEU A 132 -25.68 -5.18 -9.68
C LEU A 132 -27.10 -5.76 -9.70
N ILE A 133 -28.05 -5.13 -9.01
CA ILE A 133 -29.45 -5.59 -8.92
C ILE A 133 -30.09 -5.65 -10.30
N PHE A 134 -29.87 -4.64 -11.13
CA PHE A 134 -30.44 -4.59 -12.47
C PHE A 134 -29.56 -5.27 -13.52
N GLY A 135 -28.24 -5.33 -13.32
CA GLY A 135 -27.31 -5.88 -14.29
C GLY A 135 -27.20 -7.40 -14.28
N ILE A 136 -27.32 -8.05 -13.10
CA ILE A 136 -27.23 -9.52 -13.01
C ILE A 136 -28.33 -10.23 -13.80
N PRO A 137 -29.63 -9.84 -13.71
CA PRO A 137 -30.69 -10.48 -14.48
C PRO A 137 -30.55 -10.30 -16.00
N ASN A 138 -29.89 -9.24 -16.45
CA ASN A 138 -29.72 -8.89 -17.85
C ASN A 138 -28.42 -9.38 -18.48
N VAL A 139 -27.67 -10.25 -17.79
CA VAL A 139 -26.43 -10.84 -18.31
C VAL A 139 -26.74 -11.70 -19.53
N ASN A 140 -26.10 -11.38 -20.66
CA ASN A 140 -26.15 -12.19 -21.86
C ASN A 140 -24.98 -13.21 -21.88
N PRO A 141 -25.22 -14.52 -21.85
CA PRO A 141 -24.18 -15.54 -21.87
C PRO A 141 -23.25 -15.47 -23.10
N ASP A 142 -23.75 -14.96 -24.22
CA ASP A 142 -22.97 -14.86 -25.46
C ASP A 142 -21.86 -13.81 -25.36
N PHE A 143 -22.05 -12.76 -24.57
CA PHE A 143 -21.02 -11.75 -24.30
C PHE A 143 -19.89 -12.28 -23.42
N LEU A 144 -20.12 -13.38 -22.70
CA LEU A 144 -19.12 -14.06 -21.89
C LEU A 144 -18.19 -14.97 -22.69
N LYS A 145 -18.40 -15.08 -23.99
CA LYS A 145 -17.55 -15.87 -24.91
C LYS A 145 -16.80 -14.93 -25.87
N PRO A 146 -15.50 -15.21 -26.17
CA PRO A 146 -14.64 -16.22 -25.56
C PRO A 146 -14.20 -15.82 -24.16
N VAL A 147 -14.05 -16.80 -23.26
CA VAL A 147 -13.68 -16.56 -21.85
C VAL A 147 -12.26 -15.97 -21.74
N PHE A 148 -11.34 -16.49 -22.54
CA PHE A 148 -9.94 -16.05 -22.60
C PHE A 148 -9.56 -15.61 -24.01
N ILE A 149 -9.27 -14.33 -24.21
CA ILE A 149 -8.82 -13.82 -25.52
C ILE A 149 -7.33 -14.10 -25.73
N ASN A 150 -6.50 -13.90 -24.72
CA ASN A 150 -5.04 -14.06 -24.79
C ASN A 150 -4.54 -15.21 -23.89
N GLY A 151 -5.37 -16.23 -23.66
CA GLY A 151 -5.03 -17.39 -22.84
C GLY A 151 -4.67 -17.05 -21.38
N ASN A 152 -3.98 -17.97 -20.72
CA ASN A 152 -3.61 -17.82 -19.30
C ASN A 152 -2.65 -16.65 -19.04
N LEU A 153 -1.77 -16.31 -19.98
CA LEU A 153 -0.86 -15.17 -19.85
C LEU A 153 -1.61 -13.85 -19.85
N GLY A 154 -2.65 -13.72 -20.69
CA GLY A 154 -3.53 -12.55 -20.70
C GLY A 154 -4.27 -12.39 -19.37
N LEU A 155 -4.78 -13.47 -18.79
CA LEU A 155 -5.40 -13.46 -17.48
C LEU A 155 -4.43 -13.01 -16.40
N MET A 156 -3.25 -13.62 -16.30
CA MET A 156 -2.25 -13.29 -15.26
C MET A 156 -1.72 -11.86 -15.40
N SER A 157 -1.47 -11.39 -16.63
CA SER A 157 -1.12 -9.98 -16.89
C SER A 157 -2.23 -9.02 -16.46
N THR A 158 -3.49 -9.43 -16.60
CA THR A 158 -4.64 -8.65 -16.11
C THR A 158 -4.71 -8.65 -14.59
N VAL A 159 -4.45 -9.78 -13.92
CA VAL A 159 -4.33 -9.86 -12.45
C VAL A 159 -3.33 -8.83 -11.94
N ALA A 160 -2.13 -8.79 -12.55
CA ALA A 160 -1.11 -7.82 -12.21
C ALA A 160 -1.55 -6.36 -12.45
N PHE A 161 -2.28 -6.11 -13.55
CA PHE A 161 -2.79 -4.80 -13.91
C PHE A 161 -3.86 -4.29 -12.94
N VAL A 162 -4.85 -5.13 -12.57
CA VAL A 162 -5.96 -4.75 -11.67
C VAL A 162 -5.58 -4.74 -10.20
N TYR A 163 -4.37 -5.20 -9.86
CA TYR A 163 -3.86 -5.25 -8.48
C TYR A 163 -3.94 -3.90 -7.76
N ILE A 164 -3.72 -2.80 -8.48
CA ILE A 164 -3.83 -1.43 -7.94
C ILE A 164 -5.24 -1.10 -7.38
N SER A 165 -6.28 -1.77 -7.86
CA SER A 165 -7.65 -1.54 -7.38
C SER A 165 -7.79 -1.81 -5.89
N TYR A 166 -7.05 -2.79 -5.37
CA TYR A 166 -7.04 -3.18 -3.96
C TYR A 166 -6.09 -2.35 -3.07
N ALA A 167 -5.37 -1.39 -3.64
CA ALA A 167 -4.42 -0.54 -2.91
C ALA A 167 -4.99 0.17 -1.68
N GLY A 168 -6.31 0.40 -1.68
CA GLY A 168 -7.02 1.06 -0.58
C GLY A 168 -7.12 0.23 0.69
N VAL A 169 -7.22 -1.10 0.58
CA VAL A 169 -7.45 -2.03 1.69
C VAL A 169 -6.42 -1.86 2.81
N THR A 170 -5.17 -1.64 2.45
CA THR A 170 -4.06 -1.54 3.40
C THR A 170 -3.75 -0.12 3.89
N LYS A 171 -4.49 0.91 3.43
CA LYS A 171 -4.29 2.31 3.88
C LYS A 171 -4.60 2.52 5.36
N ILE A 172 -5.49 1.70 5.93
CA ILE A 172 -5.88 1.75 7.35
C ILE A 172 -4.64 1.62 8.27
N ALA A 173 -3.62 0.87 7.86
CA ALA A 173 -2.38 0.72 8.64
C ALA A 173 -1.63 2.05 8.86
N ALA A 174 -1.80 3.04 7.98
CA ALA A 174 -1.16 4.34 8.14
C ALA A 174 -1.73 5.19 9.28
N ILE A 175 -2.93 4.85 9.75
CA ILE A 175 -3.63 5.50 10.87
C ILE A 175 -3.80 4.57 12.07
N ALA A 176 -3.00 3.50 12.15
CA ALA A 176 -3.11 2.48 13.20
C ALA A 176 -3.06 3.06 14.62
N GLY A 177 -2.26 4.12 14.84
CA GLY A 177 -2.16 4.81 16.12
C GLY A 177 -3.42 5.59 16.55
N GLU A 178 -4.35 5.89 15.61
CA GLU A 178 -5.58 6.62 15.88
C GLU A 178 -6.78 5.69 16.11
N ILE A 179 -6.60 4.37 15.90
CA ILE A 179 -7.67 3.36 15.96
C ILE A 179 -7.88 2.88 17.40
N LYS A 180 -9.11 2.88 17.87
CA LYS A 180 -9.47 2.27 19.16
C LYS A 180 -9.28 0.75 19.08
N ASN A 181 -8.60 0.15 20.08
CA ASN A 181 -8.30 -1.29 20.14
C ASN A 181 -7.67 -1.81 18.83
N PRO A 182 -6.51 -1.28 18.40
CA PRO A 182 -5.92 -1.57 17.09
C PRO A 182 -5.62 -3.06 16.92
N SER A 183 -5.28 -3.77 17.98
CA SER A 183 -5.01 -5.22 17.99
C SER A 183 -6.15 -6.07 17.43
N ARG A 184 -7.41 -5.66 17.65
CA ARG A 184 -8.62 -6.36 17.17
C ARG A 184 -9.23 -5.72 15.95
N ASN A 185 -9.38 -4.38 15.98
CA ASN A 185 -10.15 -3.67 14.97
C ASN A 185 -9.40 -3.54 13.65
N LEU A 186 -8.09 -3.40 13.67
CA LEU A 186 -7.29 -3.19 12.48
C LEU A 186 -7.23 -4.44 11.57
N PRO A 187 -6.92 -5.67 12.07
CA PRO A 187 -6.99 -6.86 11.24
C PRO A 187 -8.39 -7.14 10.70
N ARG A 188 -9.42 -6.96 11.52
CA ARG A 188 -10.83 -7.15 11.11
C ARG A 188 -11.24 -6.17 10.01
N ALA A 189 -10.89 -4.89 10.17
CA ALA A 189 -11.21 -3.87 9.16
C ALA A 189 -10.50 -4.14 7.83
N MET A 190 -9.23 -4.58 7.85
CA MET A 190 -8.50 -4.94 6.64
C MET A 190 -9.11 -6.16 5.94
N MET A 191 -9.41 -7.23 6.67
CA MET A 191 -9.99 -8.44 6.09
C MET A 191 -11.40 -8.19 5.57
N LEU A 192 -12.25 -7.52 6.37
CA LEU A 192 -13.61 -7.20 5.96
C LEU A 192 -13.63 -6.31 4.72
N SER A 193 -12.78 -5.27 4.69
CA SER A 193 -12.69 -4.40 3.51
C SER A 193 -12.18 -5.15 2.28
N LEU A 194 -11.22 -6.08 2.43
CA LEU A 194 -10.75 -6.91 1.31
C LEU A 194 -11.88 -7.81 0.77
N CYS A 195 -12.62 -8.50 1.65
CA CYS A 195 -13.71 -9.37 1.26
C CYS A 195 -14.86 -8.59 0.56
N ILE A 196 -15.28 -7.46 1.13
CA ILE A 196 -16.34 -6.62 0.55
C ILE A 196 -15.90 -6.07 -0.80
N MET A 197 -14.69 -5.52 -0.91
CA MET A 197 -14.20 -4.96 -2.17
C MET A 197 -13.97 -6.04 -3.22
N ALA A 198 -13.49 -7.22 -2.83
CA ALA A 198 -13.37 -8.35 -3.75
C ALA A 198 -14.75 -8.77 -4.30
N ALA A 199 -15.74 -8.93 -3.43
CA ALA A 199 -17.10 -9.27 -3.85
C ALA A 199 -17.66 -8.22 -4.83
N ILE A 200 -17.53 -6.92 -4.52
CA ILE A 200 -18.03 -5.84 -5.38
C ILE A 200 -17.29 -5.83 -6.73
N TYR A 201 -15.96 -5.88 -6.73
CA TYR A 201 -15.18 -5.80 -7.96
C TYR A 201 -15.41 -7.00 -8.87
N VAL A 202 -15.48 -8.21 -8.31
CA VAL A 202 -15.78 -9.43 -9.06
C VAL A 202 -17.18 -9.36 -9.66
N SER A 203 -18.20 -8.99 -8.87
CA SER A 203 -19.58 -8.90 -9.32
C SER A 203 -19.77 -7.81 -10.39
N ILE A 204 -19.20 -6.62 -10.19
CA ILE A 204 -19.27 -5.54 -11.19
C ILE A 204 -18.53 -5.91 -12.47
N ALA A 205 -17.35 -6.51 -12.37
CA ALA A 205 -16.60 -6.96 -13.55
C ALA A 205 -17.36 -8.02 -14.34
N PHE A 206 -18.04 -8.94 -13.64
CA PHE A 206 -18.91 -9.95 -14.26
C PHE A 206 -20.10 -9.32 -14.99
N VAL A 207 -20.79 -8.38 -14.33
CA VAL A 207 -21.94 -7.66 -14.89
C VAL A 207 -21.52 -6.82 -16.10
N LEU A 208 -20.37 -6.14 -16.04
CA LEU A 208 -19.83 -5.39 -17.19
C LEU A 208 -19.56 -6.30 -18.38
N ALA A 209 -18.87 -7.44 -18.15
CA ALA A 209 -18.54 -8.40 -19.20
C ALA A 209 -19.79 -9.05 -19.81
N GLY A 210 -20.83 -9.29 -19.01
CA GLY A 210 -22.06 -9.94 -19.46
C GLY A 210 -23.11 -9.00 -20.07
N ASN A 211 -22.96 -7.67 -19.91
CA ASN A 211 -23.94 -6.72 -20.45
C ASN A 211 -23.39 -5.82 -21.56
N ILE A 212 -22.06 -5.69 -21.68
CA ILE A 212 -21.42 -4.82 -22.68
C ILE A 212 -20.68 -5.70 -23.69
N PRO A 213 -20.93 -5.55 -25.02
CA PRO A 213 -20.15 -6.25 -26.03
C PRO A 213 -18.65 -6.00 -25.85
N MET A 214 -17.86 -7.05 -26.05
CA MET A 214 -16.40 -6.98 -25.76
C MET A 214 -15.69 -5.92 -26.60
N ASP A 215 -16.13 -5.70 -27.84
CA ASP A 215 -15.51 -4.70 -28.73
C ASP A 215 -15.64 -3.27 -28.19
N ILE A 216 -16.76 -2.96 -27.52
CA ILE A 216 -16.98 -1.68 -26.83
C ILE A 216 -16.17 -1.67 -25.52
N LEU A 217 -16.24 -2.74 -24.72
CA LEU A 217 -15.62 -2.79 -23.41
C LEU A 217 -14.08 -2.69 -23.45
N LYS A 218 -13.44 -3.15 -24.51
CA LYS A 218 -11.97 -3.08 -24.71
C LYS A 218 -11.45 -1.64 -24.72
N THR A 219 -12.17 -0.71 -25.29
CA THR A 219 -11.77 0.69 -25.49
C THR A 219 -12.43 1.64 -24.50
N ASP A 220 -13.47 1.19 -23.81
CA ASP A 220 -14.25 2.02 -22.90
C ASP A 220 -13.44 2.41 -21.66
N ILE A 221 -13.34 3.73 -21.41
CA ILE A 221 -12.69 4.33 -20.23
C ILE A 221 -13.71 4.81 -19.19
N LYS A 222 -15.01 4.69 -19.48
CA LYS A 222 -16.15 5.08 -18.62
C LYS A 222 -17.20 3.95 -18.48
N PRO A 223 -16.78 2.71 -18.15
CA PRO A 223 -17.65 1.53 -18.24
C PRO A 223 -18.88 1.57 -17.31
N ILE A 224 -18.80 2.24 -16.18
CA ILE A 224 -19.93 2.40 -15.25
C ILE A 224 -21.02 3.30 -15.85
N TYR A 225 -20.66 4.36 -16.58
CA TYR A 225 -21.60 5.16 -17.35
C TYR A 225 -22.25 4.30 -18.45
N THR A 226 -21.43 3.59 -19.21
CA THR A 226 -21.90 2.78 -20.35
C THR A 226 -22.92 1.73 -19.91
N ILE A 227 -22.68 1.02 -18.82
CA ILE A 227 -23.62 0.03 -18.30
C ILE A 227 -24.89 0.69 -17.74
N ALA A 228 -24.75 1.77 -16.99
CA ALA A 228 -25.90 2.49 -16.42
C ALA A 228 -26.82 3.04 -17.51
N ASN A 229 -26.23 3.60 -18.59
CA ASN A 229 -26.95 4.06 -19.78
C ASN A 229 -27.67 2.93 -20.50
N ARG A 230 -27.04 1.75 -20.59
CA ARG A 230 -27.62 0.57 -21.26
C ARG A 230 -28.77 -0.04 -20.46
N LEU A 231 -28.67 -0.11 -19.13
CA LEU A 231 -29.68 -0.69 -18.26
C LEU A 231 -30.86 0.24 -17.98
N GLY A 232 -30.62 1.53 -17.85
CA GLY A 232 -31.62 2.48 -17.38
C GLY A 232 -31.79 3.72 -18.26
N GLY A 233 -31.15 3.74 -19.43
CA GLY A 233 -31.26 4.87 -20.37
C GLY A 233 -30.39 6.07 -20.00
N THR A 234 -30.43 7.08 -20.85
CA THR A 234 -29.52 8.24 -20.83
C THR A 234 -29.51 9.01 -19.51
N TYR A 235 -30.66 9.18 -18.85
CA TYR A 235 -30.75 9.89 -17.57
C TYR A 235 -30.01 9.15 -16.44
N ILE A 236 -30.18 7.84 -16.35
CA ILE A 236 -29.47 7.00 -15.36
C ILE A 236 -27.97 6.98 -15.66
N GLY A 237 -27.59 6.97 -16.94
CA GLY A 237 -26.22 7.14 -17.36
C GLY A 237 -25.60 8.44 -16.86
N TYR A 238 -26.29 9.58 -17.01
CA TYR A 238 -25.79 10.87 -16.48
C TYR A 238 -25.67 10.90 -14.96
N VAL A 239 -26.61 10.29 -14.24
CA VAL A 239 -26.51 10.16 -12.77
C VAL A 239 -25.27 9.34 -12.40
N ALA A 240 -25.04 8.20 -13.07
CA ALA A 240 -23.86 7.37 -12.84
C ALA A 240 -22.56 8.11 -13.18
N ALA A 241 -22.54 8.91 -14.25
CA ALA A 241 -21.40 9.75 -14.60
C ALA A 241 -21.14 10.81 -13.50
N GLY A 242 -22.17 11.46 -12.98
CA GLY A 242 -22.06 12.44 -11.88
C GLY A 242 -21.48 11.82 -10.60
N VAL A 243 -21.98 10.65 -10.19
CA VAL A 243 -21.43 9.87 -9.07
C VAL A 243 -19.98 9.50 -9.34
N GLY A 244 -19.64 9.08 -10.55
CA GLY A 244 -18.27 8.78 -10.97
C GLY A 244 -17.35 9.99 -10.84
N VAL A 245 -17.76 11.14 -11.32
CA VAL A 245 -17.03 12.43 -11.21
C VAL A 245 -16.72 12.76 -9.76
N ILE A 246 -17.73 12.76 -8.88
CA ILE A 246 -17.56 13.10 -7.46
C ILE A 246 -16.63 12.07 -6.77
N THR A 247 -16.80 10.80 -7.08
CA THR A 247 -15.98 9.72 -6.49
C THR A 247 -14.51 9.82 -6.89
N LEU A 248 -14.21 10.07 -8.18
CA LEU A 248 -12.86 10.15 -8.69
C LEU A 248 -12.12 11.40 -8.19
N VAL A 249 -12.81 12.56 -8.08
CA VAL A 249 -12.23 13.77 -7.46
C VAL A 249 -11.96 13.54 -5.98
N SER A 250 -12.89 12.94 -5.25
CA SER A 250 -12.69 12.60 -3.82
C SER A 250 -11.51 11.63 -3.64
N MET A 251 -11.38 10.62 -4.52
CA MET A 251 -10.26 9.68 -4.51
C MET A 251 -8.93 10.38 -4.81
N ALA A 252 -8.89 11.30 -5.77
CA ALA A 252 -7.69 12.06 -6.10
C ALA A 252 -7.28 12.97 -4.95
N ASN A 253 -8.22 13.71 -4.36
CA ASN A 253 -7.96 14.60 -3.23
C ASN A 253 -7.41 13.83 -2.00
N SER A 254 -8.07 12.74 -1.61
CA SER A 254 -7.59 11.89 -0.51
C SER A 254 -6.24 11.23 -0.80
N GLY A 255 -5.98 10.96 -2.09
CA GLY A 255 -4.73 10.41 -2.54
C GLY A 255 -3.57 11.41 -2.46
N VAL A 256 -3.76 12.67 -2.85
CA VAL A 256 -2.76 13.75 -2.69
C VAL A 256 -2.44 13.96 -1.21
N LEU A 257 -3.48 14.02 -0.36
CA LEU A 257 -3.32 14.16 1.08
C LEU A 257 -2.49 13.01 1.68
N ALA A 258 -2.77 11.77 1.28
CA ALA A 258 -2.04 10.62 1.77
C ALA A 258 -0.61 10.54 1.19
N ALA A 259 -0.43 10.80 -0.11
CA ALA A 259 0.86 10.73 -0.78
C ALA A 259 1.83 11.77 -0.21
N SER A 260 1.42 13.02 -0.01
CA SER A 260 2.28 14.09 0.51
C SER A 260 2.81 13.82 1.92
N ARG A 261 2.16 12.96 2.70
CA ARG A 261 2.62 12.59 4.05
C ARG A 261 3.87 11.70 4.05
N PHE A 262 4.13 10.93 2.98
CA PHE A 262 5.33 10.07 2.92
C PHE A 262 6.63 10.87 2.83
N PRO A 263 6.82 11.80 1.87
CA PRO A 263 8.01 12.64 1.86
C PRO A 263 8.15 13.49 3.13
N PHE A 264 7.04 13.95 3.70
CA PHE A 264 7.03 14.68 4.96
C PHE A 264 7.57 13.81 6.12
N ALA A 265 7.06 12.59 6.29
CA ALA A 265 7.51 11.68 7.33
C ALA A 265 8.97 11.26 7.13
N MET A 266 9.38 10.96 5.89
CA MET A 266 10.78 10.68 5.56
C MET A 266 11.72 11.85 5.86
N ALA A 267 11.26 13.09 5.69
CA ALA A 267 12.05 14.28 6.03
C ALA A 267 12.18 14.47 7.56
N ILE A 268 11.15 14.16 8.34
CA ILE A 268 11.22 14.10 9.81
C ILE A 268 12.26 13.06 10.25
N ASP A 269 12.27 11.90 9.59
CA ASP A 269 13.22 10.81 9.85
C ASP A 269 14.62 11.08 9.25
N LYS A 270 14.87 12.29 8.73
CA LYS A 270 16.15 12.74 8.14
C LYS A 270 16.59 11.94 6.90
N LEU A 271 15.66 11.27 6.22
CA LEU A 271 15.90 10.54 4.97
C LEU A 271 15.73 11.44 3.73
N LEU A 272 15.11 12.61 3.89
CA LEU A 272 14.92 13.64 2.86
C LEU A 272 15.34 15.02 3.39
N PRO A 273 15.49 16.04 2.50
CA PRO A 273 15.87 17.39 2.91
C PRO A 273 14.94 18.00 3.95
N ALA A 274 15.51 18.70 4.93
CA ALA A 274 14.79 19.27 6.08
C ALA A 274 13.68 20.29 5.72
N PHE A 275 13.73 20.93 4.54
CA PHE A 275 12.66 21.86 4.14
C PHE A 275 11.32 21.15 3.93
N MET A 276 11.34 19.85 3.62
CA MET A 276 10.14 19.03 3.43
C MET A 276 9.45 18.67 4.75
N SER A 277 10.14 18.76 5.89
CA SER A 277 9.55 18.54 7.22
C SER A 277 8.89 19.79 7.81
N LYS A 278 8.96 20.95 7.12
CA LYS A 278 8.37 22.20 7.60
C LYS A 278 6.86 22.20 7.43
N ILE A 279 6.15 22.51 8.52
CA ILE A 279 4.71 22.72 8.53
C ILE A 279 4.45 24.23 8.45
N HIS A 280 3.53 24.65 7.60
CA HIS A 280 3.15 26.04 7.46
C HIS A 280 2.39 26.52 8.71
N SER A 281 2.85 27.63 9.33
CA SER A 281 2.32 28.11 10.63
C SER A 281 0.82 28.38 10.63
N LYS A 282 0.26 28.95 9.54
CA LYS A 282 -1.15 29.32 9.43
C LYS A 282 -2.05 28.13 9.07
N TYR A 283 -1.63 27.27 8.13
CA TYR A 283 -2.48 26.20 7.57
C TYR A 283 -2.25 24.84 8.25
N LEU A 284 -1.17 24.70 9.01
CA LEU A 284 -0.77 23.46 9.68
C LEU A 284 -0.62 22.27 8.71
N THR A 285 -0.19 22.56 7.49
CA THR A 285 0.01 21.60 6.40
C THR A 285 1.44 21.59 5.89
N PRO A 286 1.97 20.46 5.40
CA PRO A 286 3.30 20.37 4.84
C PRO A 286 3.30 20.83 3.37
N VAL A 287 3.24 22.15 3.15
CA VAL A 287 3.05 22.79 1.83
C VAL A 287 4.07 22.34 0.81
N ALA A 288 5.36 22.23 1.18
CA ALA A 288 6.42 21.83 0.25
C ALA A 288 6.18 20.43 -0.36
N THR A 289 5.79 19.46 0.48
CA THR A 289 5.53 18.09 0.01
C THR A 289 4.24 17.95 -0.77
N ILE A 290 3.22 18.78 -0.47
CA ILE A 290 1.98 18.85 -1.24
C ILE A 290 2.28 19.38 -2.64
N ILE A 291 3.00 20.49 -2.76
CA ILE A 291 3.38 21.09 -4.04
C ILE A 291 4.22 20.10 -4.87
N MET A 292 5.25 19.49 -4.27
CA MET A 292 6.09 18.50 -4.95
C MET A 292 5.26 17.33 -5.46
N THR A 293 4.32 16.81 -4.66
CA THR A 293 3.43 15.72 -5.07
C THR A 293 2.56 16.12 -6.25
N CYS A 294 1.97 17.32 -6.23
CA CYS A 294 1.13 17.81 -7.34
C CYS A 294 1.95 18.11 -8.60
N ILE A 295 3.18 18.60 -8.51
CA ILE A 295 4.06 18.79 -9.67
C ILE A 295 4.35 17.45 -10.33
N VAL A 296 4.75 16.44 -9.56
CA VAL A 296 5.01 15.10 -10.12
C VAL A 296 3.74 14.49 -10.71
N MET A 297 2.57 14.69 -10.07
CA MET A 297 1.29 14.25 -10.65
C MET A 297 0.98 14.94 -11.96
N ALA A 298 1.24 16.25 -12.08
CA ALA A 298 1.03 16.99 -13.32
C ALA A 298 1.92 16.45 -14.46
N LEU A 299 3.19 16.18 -14.17
CA LEU A 299 4.11 15.56 -15.14
C LEU A 299 3.61 14.18 -15.56
N VAL A 300 3.17 13.36 -14.62
CA VAL A 300 2.60 12.03 -14.91
C VAL A 300 1.38 12.12 -15.82
N ILE A 301 0.43 13.03 -15.55
CA ILE A 301 -0.79 13.22 -16.34
C ILE A 301 -0.46 13.70 -17.76
N LEU A 302 0.55 14.57 -17.92
CA LEU A 302 0.94 15.11 -19.22
C LEU A 302 1.64 14.06 -20.09
N PHE A 303 2.61 13.34 -19.52
CA PHE A 303 3.54 12.52 -20.30
C PHE A 303 3.20 11.02 -20.33
N LEU A 304 2.37 10.52 -19.41
CA LEU A 304 2.02 9.11 -19.38
C LEU A 304 0.57 8.86 -19.81
N ASP A 305 0.38 7.72 -20.45
CA ASP A 305 -0.96 7.21 -20.76
C ASP A 305 -1.56 6.48 -19.55
N VAL A 306 -2.89 6.41 -19.52
CA VAL A 306 -3.66 5.78 -18.42
C VAL A 306 -3.17 4.36 -18.13
N GLU A 307 -2.86 3.57 -19.17
CA GLU A 307 -2.35 2.21 -19.00
C GLU A 307 -0.98 2.17 -18.34
N LYS A 308 -0.06 3.05 -18.75
CA LYS A 308 1.28 3.14 -18.15
C LYS A 308 1.20 3.58 -16.70
N ILE A 309 0.33 4.57 -16.38
CA ILE A 309 0.10 5.02 -15.01
C ILE A 309 -0.37 3.86 -14.13
N ALA A 310 -1.36 3.09 -14.58
CA ALA A 310 -1.89 1.96 -13.83
C ALA A 310 -0.86 0.84 -13.64
N LYS A 311 -0.07 0.51 -14.66
CA LYS A 311 1.01 -0.49 -14.58
C LYS A 311 2.08 -0.10 -13.56
N LEU A 312 2.54 1.16 -13.60
CA LEU A 312 3.55 1.67 -12.67
C LEU A 312 3.03 1.69 -11.23
N ALA A 313 1.78 2.16 -11.04
CA ALA A 313 1.16 2.18 -9.72
C ALA A 313 1.00 0.77 -9.12
N SER A 314 0.61 -0.22 -9.95
CA SER A 314 0.54 -1.62 -9.55
C SER A 314 1.92 -2.17 -9.18
N ALA A 315 2.95 -1.92 -9.98
CA ALA A 315 4.29 -2.42 -9.75
C ALA A 315 4.89 -1.92 -8.43
N PHE A 316 4.79 -0.62 -8.16
CA PHE A 316 5.28 -0.07 -6.89
C PHE A 316 4.53 -0.63 -5.69
N MET A 317 3.23 -0.89 -5.84
CA MET A 317 2.45 -1.51 -4.80
C MET A 317 2.86 -2.97 -4.56
N VAL A 318 3.02 -3.76 -5.61
CA VAL A 318 3.45 -5.16 -5.51
C VAL A 318 4.84 -5.23 -4.86
N MET A 319 5.78 -4.37 -5.26
CA MET A 319 7.11 -4.28 -4.64
C MET A 319 7.02 -4.03 -3.13
N MET A 320 6.14 -3.11 -2.70
CA MET A 320 5.94 -2.84 -1.27
C MET A 320 5.33 -4.03 -0.53
N PHE A 321 4.42 -4.76 -1.17
CA PHE A 321 3.79 -5.91 -0.52
C PHE A 321 4.73 -7.11 -0.41
N ILE A 322 5.62 -7.31 -1.39
CA ILE A 322 6.75 -8.25 -1.28
C ILE A 322 7.59 -7.90 -0.05
N SER A 323 7.98 -6.63 0.09
CA SER A 323 8.79 -6.16 1.22
C SER A 323 8.08 -6.31 2.57
N VAL A 324 6.77 -6.09 2.64
CA VAL A 324 5.96 -6.30 3.85
C VAL A 324 5.92 -7.77 4.26
N ASN A 325 5.70 -8.69 3.31
CA ASN A 325 5.72 -10.11 3.59
C ASN A 325 7.11 -10.58 4.06
N ALA A 326 8.17 -10.10 3.41
CA ALA A 326 9.55 -10.37 3.81
C ALA A 326 9.86 -9.79 5.21
N SER A 327 9.33 -8.62 5.56
CA SER A 327 9.49 -8.02 6.90
C SER A 327 8.94 -8.90 8.01
N VAL A 328 7.77 -9.51 7.82
CA VAL A 328 7.18 -10.43 8.82
C VAL A 328 8.08 -11.65 9.02
N ILE A 329 8.59 -12.23 7.92
CA ILE A 329 9.50 -13.39 8.02
C ILE A 329 10.75 -13.00 8.81
N VAL A 330 11.41 -11.90 8.45
CA VAL A 330 12.62 -11.44 9.12
C VAL A 330 12.37 -11.17 10.60
N LEU A 331 11.32 -10.42 10.94
CA LEU A 331 11.03 -10.05 12.33
C LEU A 331 10.65 -11.25 13.20
N ARG A 332 9.97 -12.24 12.64
CA ARG A 332 9.66 -13.48 13.39
C ARG A 332 10.88 -14.38 13.57
N GLU A 333 11.72 -14.52 12.50
CA GLU A 333 12.90 -15.38 12.59
C GLU A 333 14.04 -14.78 13.43
N THR A 334 14.15 -13.44 13.46
CA THR A 334 15.14 -12.76 14.33
C THR A 334 14.72 -12.73 15.79
N ALA A 335 13.46 -13.07 16.11
CA ALA A 335 12.90 -13.07 17.46
C ALA A 335 13.24 -11.80 18.25
N THR A 336 13.15 -10.64 17.59
CA THR A 336 13.47 -9.35 18.19
C THR A 336 12.54 -9.08 19.39
N GLN A 337 13.08 -8.68 20.52
CA GLN A 337 12.35 -8.56 21.79
C GLN A 337 11.16 -7.60 21.72
N TRP A 338 11.30 -6.48 21.00
CA TRP A 338 10.24 -5.49 20.82
C TRP A 338 9.15 -5.92 19.84
N TYR A 339 9.37 -7.00 19.06
CA TYR A 339 8.39 -7.48 18.09
C TYR A 339 7.47 -8.51 18.73
N ASN A 340 6.43 -8.03 19.40
CA ASN A 340 5.41 -8.88 20.01
C ASN A 340 4.01 -8.48 19.48
N PRO A 341 3.64 -8.91 18.26
CA PRO A 341 2.36 -8.55 17.66
C PRO A 341 1.20 -9.22 18.39
N PRO A 342 0.18 -8.45 18.84
CA PRO A 342 -1.06 -9.01 19.39
C PRO A 342 -1.85 -9.83 18.37
N TYR A 343 -1.72 -9.49 17.09
CA TYR A 343 -2.27 -10.26 15.98
C TYR A 343 -1.13 -10.90 15.20
N ARG A 344 -1.19 -12.21 15.03
CA ARG A 344 -0.25 -12.98 14.21
C ARG A 344 -0.96 -13.53 12.98
N SER A 345 -0.39 -13.32 11.79
CA SER A 345 -0.93 -13.85 10.54
C SER A 345 -0.93 -15.38 10.57
N PRO A 346 -2.04 -16.02 10.14
CA PRO A 346 -2.15 -17.47 10.09
C PRO A 346 -1.25 -18.08 9.02
N LEU A 347 -1.09 -19.42 9.05
CA LEU A 347 -0.36 -20.21 8.02
C LEU A 347 1.07 -19.74 7.76
N TYR A 348 1.73 -19.19 8.76
CA TYR A 348 3.14 -18.81 8.66
C TYR A 348 4.04 -20.06 8.50
N PRO A 349 5.09 -20.02 7.66
CA PRO A 349 5.52 -18.95 6.76
C PRO A 349 4.90 -19.02 5.35
N PHE A 350 4.05 -20.01 5.06
CA PHE A 350 3.57 -20.33 3.71
C PHE A 350 2.83 -19.16 3.06
N ILE A 351 2.01 -18.44 3.83
CA ILE A 351 1.24 -17.32 3.27
C ILE A 351 2.14 -16.15 2.87
N GLN A 352 3.20 -15.87 3.64
CA GLN A 352 4.18 -14.83 3.29
C GLN A 352 5.00 -15.23 2.08
N LEU A 353 5.43 -16.49 1.99
CA LEU A 353 6.15 -17.02 0.83
C LEU A 353 5.28 -16.97 -0.43
N PHE A 354 4.00 -17.37 -0.33
CA PHE A 354 3.06 -17.22 -1.44
C PHE A 354 2.93 -15.76 -1.87
N GLY A 355 2.83 -14.82 -0.92
CA GLY A 355 2.76 -13.38 -1.22
C GLY A 355 4.01 -12.83 -1.90
N ILE A 356 5.20 -13.33 -1.55
CA ILE A 356 6.46 -12.94 -2.19
C ILE A 356 6.52 -13.54 -3.61
N VAL A 357 6.30 -14.84 -3.76
CA VAL A 357 6.39 -15.53 -5.05
C VAL A 357 5.36 -14.98 -6.03
N SER A 358 4.08 -14.90 -5.63
CA SER A 358 3.03 -14.32 -6.47
C SER A 358 3.34 -12.87 -6.83
N GLY A 359 3.86 -12.07 -5.90
CA GLY A 359 4.27 -10.70 -6.14
C GLY A 359 5.37 -10.61 -7.20
N VAL A 360 6.42 -11.43 -7.12
CA VAL A 360 7.51 -11.46 -8.12
C VAL A 360 6.96 -11.85 -9.50
N VAL A 361 6.11 -12.86 -9.57
CA VAL A 361 5.46 -13.27 -10.82
C VAL A 361 4.64 -12.12 -11.41
N LEU A 362 3.83 -11.45 -10.58
CA LEU A 362 3.02 -10.31 -11.03
C LEU A 362 3.87 -9.14 -11.53
N LEU A 363 5.02 -8.85 -10.89
CA LEU A 363 5.96 -7.82 -11.36
C LEU A 363 6.51 -8.14 -12.76
N ILE A 364 6.90 -9.37 -13.00
CA ILE A 364 7.41 -9.81 -14.31
C ILE A 364 6.32 -9.67 -15.39
N LEU A 365 5.09 -10.04 -15.06
CA LEU A 365 3.94 -9.99 -15.97
C LEU A 365 3.45 -8.57 -16.29
N LEU A 366 3.80 -7.56 -15.49
CA LEU A 366 3.52 -6.15 -15.81
C LEU A 366 4.37 -5.63 -16.98
N GLY A 367 5.47 -6.31 -17.30
CA GLY A 367 6.34 -6.00 -18.43
C GLY A 367 7.57 -5.20 -18.04
N LEU A 368 8.38 -4.87 -19.06
CA LEU A 368 9.70 -4.26 -18.87
C LEU A 368 9.66 -2.85 -18.27
N LEU A 369 8.71 -2.00 -18.69
CA LEU A 369 8.62 -0.61 -18.24
C LEU A 369 8.51 -0.47 -16.72
N PRO A 370 7.61 -1.21 -16.01
CA PRO A 370 7.55 -1.20 -14.56
C PRO A 370 8.83 -1.71 -13.88
N LEU A 371 9.49 -2.73 -14.43
CA LEU A 371 10.74 -3.26 -13.87
C LEU A 371 11.87 -2.23 -13.94
N VAL A 372 12.01 -1.55 -15.08
CA VAL A 372 12.96 -0.44 -15.26
C VAL A 372 12.65 0.71 -14.29
N ALA A 373 11.37 1.05 -14.12
CA ALA A 373 10.97 2.09 -13.19
C ALA A 373 11.32 1.74 -11.73
N ILE A 374 11.13 0.48 -11.32
CA ILE A 374 11.56 0.00 -9.99
C ILE A 374 13.08 0.11 -9.83
N LEU A 375 13.83 -0.27 -10.86
CA LEU A 375 15.29 -0.15 -10.83
C LEU A 375 15.72 1.32 -10.67
N ILE A 376 15.14 2.23 -11.46
CA ILE A 376 15.41 3.67 -11.37
C ILE A 376 15.12 4.20 -9.97
N ILE A 377 13.96 3.84 -9.38
CA ILE A 377 13.60 4.28 -8.03
C ILE A 377 14.54 3.69 -6.97
N THR A 378 14.98 2.45 -7.15
CA THR A 378 15.94 1.82 -6.24
C THR A 378 17.28 2.56 -6.29
N VAL A 379 17.76 2.90 -7.48
CA VAL A 379 18.99 3.69 -7.66
C VAL A 379 18.83 5.09 -7.09
N LEU A 380 17.72 5.79 -7.40
CA LEU A 380 17.45 7.12 -6.85
C LEU A 380 17.32 7.09 -5.32
N GLY A 381 16.62 6.11 -4.77
CA GLY A 381 16.50 5.93 -3.33
C GLY A 381 17.84 5.67 -2.66
N PHE A 382 18.72 4.89 -3.30
CA PHE A 382 20.07 4.67 -2.83
C PHE A 382 20.92 5.96 -2.85
N LEU A 383 20.86 6.76 -3.94
CA LEU A 383 21.57 8.04 -4.03
C LEU A 383 21.06 9.03 -2.97
N ILE A 384 19.75 9.13 -2.78
CA ILE A 384 19.15 9.96 -1.73
C ILE A 384 19.61 9.50 -0.35
N TYR A 385 19.66 8.21 -0.10
CA TYR A 385 20.18 7.67 1.15
C TYR A 385 21.65 8.04 1.37
N LEU A 386 22.51 7.96 0.36
CA LEU A 386 23.91 8.35 0.47
C LEU A 386 24.06 9.83 0.87
N GLN A 387 23.18 10.68 0.34
CA GLN A 387 23.25 12.13 0.58
C GLN A 387 22.67 12.53 1.96
N PHE A 388 21.53 11.96 2.35
CA PHE A 388 20.79 12.36 3.56
C PHE A 388 20.76 11.28 4.63
N GLY A 389 20.43 10.03 4.28
CA GLY A 389 20.17 8.95 5.22
C GLY A 389 21.40 8.36 5.91
N LYS A 390 22.61 8.56 5.35
CA LYS A 390 23.85 8.05 5.94
C LYS A 390 24.15 8.61 7.33
N LYS A 391 23.60 9.78 7.65
CA LYS A 391 23.77 10.46 8.94
C LYS A 391 22.76 9.97 10.01
N THR A 392 21.82 9.11 9.67
CA THR A 392 20.85 8.59 10.63
C THR A 392 21.45 7.44 11.45
N ALA A 393 21.31 7.52 12.77
CA ALA A 393 21.79 6.49 13.70
C ALA A 393 20.90 5.21 13.67
N ARG A 394 19.79 5.21 12.92
CA ARG A 394 18.86 4.08 12.86
C ARG A 394 19.45 2.91 12.08
N THR A 395 19.44 1.74 12.68
CA THR A 395 19.85 0.47 12.05
C THR A 395 18.67 -0.48 12.02
N GLY A 396 18.44 -1.12 10.87
CA GLY A 396 17.44 -2.19 10.77
C GLY A 396 17.83 -3.42 11.58
N VAL A 397 16.84 -4.21 11.98
CA VAL A 397 17.06 -5.48 12.71
C VAL A 397 18.03 -6.39 11.97
N LEU A 398 17.91 -6.49 10.66
CA LEU A 398 18.80 -7.33 9.84
C LEU A 398 20.27 -6.89 9.94
N ARG A 399 20.56 -5.60 10.09
CA ARG A 399 21.94 -5.09 10.23
C ARG A 399 22.54 -5.36 11.60
N LYS A 400 21.73 -5.40 12.67
CA LYS A 400 22.21 -5.78 14.02
C LYS A 400 22.69 -7.23 14.07
N TYR A 401 22.08 -8.10 13.28
CA TYR A 401 22.53 -9.49 13.10
C TYR A 401 23.56 -9.65 11.96
N GLY A 402 23.82 -8.65 11.26
CA GLY A 402 24.67 -8.00 10.30
C GLY A 402 25.45 -8.86 9.34
N HIS A 403 26.24 -9.79 9.65
CA HIS A 403 27.15 -10.48 8.70
C HIS A 403 26.82 -11.97 8.55
N ARG A 404 25.69 -12.40 9.08
CA ARG A 404 25.31 -13.80 9.11
C ARG A 404 24.25 -14.07 8.03
N PRO A 405 24.44 -15.07 7.16
CA PRO A 405 23.43 -15.42 6.15
C PRO A 405 22.09 -15.77 6.80
N ALA A 406 20.97 -15.48 6.11
CA ALA A 406 19.62 -15.82 6.59
C ALA A 406 19.49 -17.31 6.95
N LEU A 407 20.17 -18.20 6.25
CA LEU A 407 20.31 -19.63 6.58
C LEU A 407 20.89 -19.87 7.98
N TYR A 408 21.82 -19.04 8.45
CA TYR A 408 22.37 -19.15 9.79
C TYR A 408 21.35 -18.78 10.88
N LEU A 409 20.46 -17.83 10.61
CA LEU A 409 19.37 -17.46 11.51
C LEU A 409 18.37 -18.62 11.68
N LEU A 410 18.05 -19.31 10.59
CA LEU A 410 17.21 -20.51 10.61
C LEU A 410 17.88 -21.67 11.39
N TYR A 411 19.18 -21.82 11.24
CA TYR A 411 19.97 -22.86 11.96
C TYR A 411 20.06 -22.56 13.47
N LYS A 412 20.25 -21.28 13.84
CA LYS A 412 20.34 -20.86 15.24
C LYS A 412 19.00 -21.05 15.98
N LYS A 413 17.86 -20.93 15.31
CA LYS A 413 16.54 -21.19 15.92
C LYS A 413 16.43 -22.65 16.38
N LYS A 414 16.88 -23.59 15.57
CA LYS A 414 16.84 -25.03 15.88
C LYS A 414 17.72 -25.41 17.09
N ASN A 415 18.81 -24.69 17.30
CA ASN A 415 19.70 -24.90 18.43
C ASN A 415 19.22 -24.14 19.69
N ARG A 416 18.58 -22.97 19.55
CA ARG A 416 18.07 -22.20 20.69
C ARG A 416 16.92 -22.91 21.42
N GLU A 417 16.10 -23.69 20.71
CA GLU A 417 15.07 -24.54 21.33
C GLU A 417 15.70 -25.72 22.12
N LYS A 418 16.93 -26.14 21.77
CA LYS A 418 17.70 -27.14 22.53
C LYS A 418 18.44 -26.55 23.74
N ASP A 419 18.88 -25.30 23.64
CA ASP A 419 19.63 -24.59 24.69
C ASP A 419 18.71 -23.99 25.77
N LEU A 420 17.39 -23.91 25.51
CA LEU A 420 16.35 -23.49 26.49
C LEU A 420 15.82 -24.65 27.34
N SER A 421 16.55 -25.76 27.45
CA SER A 421 16.25 -26.71 28.50
C SER A 421 16.55 -26.08 29.86
N PRO A 422 15.64 -26.23 30.87
CA PRO A 422 15.67 -25.43 32.12
C PRO A 422 16.88 -25.68 33.02
N ASN A 423 17.87 -26.44 32.61
CA ASN A 423 18.90 -26.99 33.49
C ASN A 423 20.33 -26.45 33.30
N THR A 424 20.56 -25.31 32.58
CA THR A 424 21.95 -24.95 32.30
C THR A 424 22.29 -23.47 32.54
N ILE A 425 21.63 -22.79 33.43
CA ILE A 425 22.26 -21.59 34.02
C ILE A 425 22.50 -21.97 35.51
N LYS A 426 23.57 -22.69 35.78
CA LYS A 426 24.21 -22.61 37.11
C LYS A 426 24.75 -21.19 37.20
N ILE A 427 23.99 -20.29 37.83
CA ILE A 427 24.50 -19.05 38.37
C ILE A 427 25.56 -19.47 39.38
N ASN A 428 26.83 -19.22 39.06
CA ASN A 428 27.87 -19.39 40.04
C ASN A 428 27.61 -18.37 41.14
N ASP A 429 27.30 -18.81 42.37
CA ASP A 429 27.06 -17.95 43.52
C ASP A 429 28.21 -16.99 43.84
N SER A 430 29.37 -17.14 43.17
CA SER A 430 30.52 -16.26 43.30
C SER A 430 30.32 -14.85 42.73
N PHE A 431 29.23 -14.58 41.99
CA PHE A 431 28.91 -13.22 41.52
C PHE A 431 28.12 -12.39 42.54
N LEU A 432 27.63 -12.98 43.61
CA LEU A 432 26.88 -12.27 44.64
C LEU A 432 27.79 -11.59 45.70
N ASP A 433 29.08 -11.95 45.73
CA ASP A 433 30.10 -11.31 46.60
C ASP A 433 30.98 -10.25 45.91
N GLY A 434 30.61 -9.86 44.69
CA GLY A 434 31.30 -8.79 43.95
C GLY A 434 31.05 -7.43 44.63
N GLU A 435 32.07 -6.84 45.18
CA GLU A 435 32.08 -5.43 45.57
C GLU A 435 31.54 -4.59 44.43
N LEU A 436 30.44 -3.86 44.66
CA LEU A 436 29.92 -2.87 43.73
C LEU A 436 31.07 -1.87 43.46
N ILE A 437 31.47 -1.79 42.21
CA ILE A 437 32.48 -0.81 41.79
C ILE A 437 31.89 0.57 42.10
N GLU A 438 32.56 1.33 42.94
CA GLU A 438 32.11 2.67 43.43
C GLU A 438 31.86 3.68 42.27
N GLU A 439 32.29 3.38 41.05
CA GLU A 439 32.15 4.22 39.85
C GLU A 439 30.99 3.77 38.93
N ALA A 440 30.18 2.83 39.31
CA ALA A 440 29.06 2.38 38.47
C ALA A 440 27.94 3.42 38.46
N GLY A 441 27.76 4.15 37.35
CA GLY A 441 26.70 5.15 37.18
C GLY A 441 25.31 4.53 37.04
N VAL A 442 25.23 3.32 36.51
CA VAL A 442 23.96 2.58 36.28
C VAL A 442 24.11 1.10 36.61
N VAL A 443 23.25 0.57 37.47
CA VAL A 443 23.19 -0.86 37.80
C VAL A 443 21.95 -1.47 37.14
N VAL A 444 22.14 -2.44 36.24
CA VAL A 444 21.06 -3.16 35.58
C VAL A 444 20.92 -4.55 36.19
N PRO A 445 19.89 -4.81 37.05
CA PRO A 445 19.69 -6.12 37.62
C PRO A 445 19.19 -7.11 36.57
N LEU A 446 19.85 -8.25 36.42
CA LEU A 446 19.43 -9.37 35.60
C LEU A 446 18.76 -10.41 36.52
N LEU A 447 17.44 -10.58 36.38
CA LEU A 447 16.65 -11.46 37.24
C LEU A 447 16.55 -12.89 36.71
N GLY A 448 17.19 -13.21 35.59
CA GLY A 448 17.28 -14.55 35.00
C GLY A 448 16.09 -14.97 34.14
N ASN A 449 15.03 -14.16 34.07
CA ASN A 449 13.85 -14.41 33.25
C ASN A 449 13.79 -13.51 31.99
N GLU A 450 14.82 -12.74 31.73
CA GLU A 450 14.89 -11.83 30.60
C GLU A 450 15.15 -12.58 29.30
N THR A 451 14.39 -12.24 28.27
CA THR A 451 14.54 -12.81 26.93
C THR A 451 15.74 -12.26 26.17
N SER A 452 16.32 -11.14 26.61
CA SER A 452 17.52 -10.50 26.03
C SER A 452 18.26 -9.66 27.08
N PRO A 453 19.04 -10.28 27.97
CA PRO A 453 19.80 -9.59 29.00
C PRO A 453 20.81 -8.58 28.40
N GLU A 454 21.34 -8.87 27.20
CA GLU A 454 22.27 -7.98 26.47
C GLU A 454 21.67 -6.60 26.17
N MET A 455 20.35 -6.54 25.93
CA MET A 455 19.67 -5.26 25.67
C MET A 455 19.50 -4.41 26.92
N LEU A 456 19.32 -5.02 28.07
CA LEU A 456 19.28 -4.31 29.33
C LEU A 456 20.63 -3.68 29.67
N VAL A 457 21.72 -4.41 29.36
CA VAL A 457 23.09 -3.89 29.50
C VAL A 457 23.35 -2.76 28.51
N GLU A 458 22.89 -2.87 27.24
CA GLU A 458 23.00 -1.77 26.26
C GLU A 458 22.20 -0.51 26.69
N ILE A 459 21.01 -0.68 27.28
CA ILE A 459 20.22 0.43 27.82
C ILE A 459 20.96 1.06 29.01
N GLY A 460 21.50 0.24 29.91
CA GLY A 460 22.31 0.73 31.04
C GLY A 460 23.53 1.53 30.57
N ALA A 461 24.25 1.03 29.57
CA ALA A 461 25.39 1.73 28.98
C ALA A 461 25.02 3.02 28.23
N ALA A 462 23.80 3.12 27.71
CA ALA A 462 23.30 4.32 27.03
C ALA A 462 22.79 5.39 27.99
N LEU A 463 22.53 5.04 29.24
CA LEU A 463 22.07 5.94 30.30
C LEU A 463 23.25 6.50 31.12
N ASN A 464 24.41 5.90 31.03
CA ASN A 464 25.64 6.33 31.69
C ASN A 464 26.42 7.25 30.74
#